data_d40d5d3cdd12a938dfa19ed47a6eb221
#
_entry.id   d40d5d3cdd12a938dfa19ed47a6eb221
#
_cell.length_a   1.000
_cell.length_b   1.000
_cell.length_c   1.000
_cell.angle_alpha   90.00
_cell.angle_beta   90.00
_cell.angle_gamma   90.00
#
_symmetry.space_group_name_H-M   'P 1'
#
loop_
_entity.id
_entity.type
_entity.pdbx_description
1 polymer ?
#
loop_
_entity_poly.entity_id
_entity_poly.type
_entity_poly.pdbx_seq_one_letter_code
_entity_poly.pdbx_strand_id
1 'polypeptide(L)'
;MGTEDTARIARAYFDAWSNRRGADALRRLLAADFVFDAGPVHIEGREAFLGASEWPARATTTLHAEAYDGEHAFHLYEAVNGMTRIRSAEHLVVRDGTITSSEIVGDLAAFQAFMAAG
;
A
#
# COMPACT_ATOMS: atom_id res chain seq x y z
N MET A 1 14.05 -15.53 4.33
CA MET A 1 12.59 -15.39 4.44
C MET A 1 11.94 -15.95 3.20
N GLY A 2 10.96 -16.80 3.34
CA GLY A 2 10.30 -17.46 2.22
C GLY A 2 9.15 -16.66 1.64
N THR A 3 8.71 -17.09 0.47
CA THR A 3 7.57 -16.49 -0.23
C THR A 3 6.29 -16.48 0.63
N GLU A 4 6.07 -17.51 1.45
CA GLU A 4 4.89 -17.57 2.32
C GLU A 4 4.89 -16.47 3.39
N ASP A 5 6.06 -16.14 3.95
CA ASP A 5 6.17 -15.06 4.91
C ASP A 5 5.94 -13.70 4.23
N THR A 6 6.47 -13.53 3.03
CA THR A 6 6.25 -12.34 2.21
C THR A 6 4.75 -12.16 1.96
N ALA A 7 4.05 -13.22 1.55
CA ALA A 7 2.61 -13.18 1.29
C ALA A 7 1.83 -12.79 2.55
N ARG A 8 2.15 -13.38 3.69
CA ARG A 8 1.50 -13.11 4.97
C ARG A 8 1.66 -11.64 5.37
N ILE A 9 2.87 -11.11 5.26
CA ILE A 9 3.17 -9.72 5.64
C ILE A 9 2.49 -8.75 4.66
N ALA A 10 2.56 -9.02 3.36
CA ALA A 10 1.93 -8.18 2.34
C ALA A 10 0.41 -8.14 2.49
N ARG A 11 -0.23 -9.26 2.78
CA ARG A 11 -1.67 -9.32 3.01
C ARG A 11 -2.06 -8.57 4.27
N ALA A 12 -1.27 -8.67 5.34
CA ALA A 12 -1.51 -7.91 6.56
C ALA A 12 -1.42 -6.41 6.31
N TYR A 13 -0.47 -5.99 5.48
CA TYR A 13 -0.31 -4.59 5.08
C TYR A 13 -1.53 -4.11 4.28
N PHE A 14 -1.97 -4.89 3.28
CA PHE A 14 -3.16 -4.54 2.49
C PHE A 14 -4.39 -4.38 3.39
N ASP A 15 -4.61 -5.31 4.29
CA ASP A 15 -5.72 -5.23 5.26
C ASP A 15 -5.60 -3.98 6.13
N ALA A 16 -4.40 -3.66 6.59
CA ALA A 16 -4.18 -2.54 7.52
C ALA A 16 -4.50 -1.19 6.86
N TRP A 17 -4.05 -0.96 5.60
CA TRP A 17 -4.32 0.33 4.97
C TRP A 17 -5.71 0.39 4.34
N SER A 18 -6.17 -0.67 3.71
CA SER A 18 -7.47 -0.66 3.02
C SER A 18 -8.65 -0.62 3.98
N ASN A 19 -8.51 -1.19 5.16
CA ASN A 19 -9.53 -1.21 6.20
C ASN A 19 -9.26 -0.18 7.31
N ARG A 20 -8.29 0.70 7.10
CA ARG A 20 -7.96 1.82 8.01
C ARG A 20 -7.80 1.36 9.46
N ARG A 21 -6.93 0.39 9.68
CA ARG A 21 -6.71 -0.16 11.02
C ARG A 21 -5.80 0.69 11.90
N GLY A 22 -5.29 1.80 11.35
CA GLY A 22 -4.53 2.81 12.06
C GLY A 22 -3.02 2.73 11.86
N ALA A 23 -2.36 3.81 12.26
CA ALA A 23 -0.91 3.95 12.06
C ALA A 23 -0.11 2.88 12.78
N ASP A 24 -0.53 2.47 13.99
CA ASP A 24 0.23 1.47 14.75
C ASP A 24 0.22 0.11 14.08
N ALA A 25 -0.91 -0.28 13.45
CA ALA A 25 -0.98 -1.52 12.69
C ALA A 25 0.00 -1.51 11.52
N LEU A 26 0.08 -0.39 10.80
CA LEU A 26 1.02 -0.20 9.69
C LEU A 26 2.46 -0.14 10.20
N ARG A 27 2.72 0.58 11.28
CA ARG A 27 4.07 0.75 11.82
C ARG A 27 4.74 -0.58 12.14
N ARG A 28 3.99 -1.56 12.60
CA ARG A 28 4.52 -2.88 12.91
C ARG A 28 4.97 -3.66 11.69
N LEU A 29 4.44 -3.32 10.51
CA LEU A 29 4.73 -4.02 9.27
C LEU A 29 5.83 -3.38 8.45
N LEU A 30 6.12 -2.09 8.69
CA LEU A 30 7.06 -1.30 7.88
C LEU A 30 8.42 -1.19 8.56
N ALA A 31 9.49 -1.26 7.76
CA ALA A 31 10.83 -0.96 8.25
C ALA A 31 10.95 0.53 8.59
N ALA A 32 11.83 0.86 9.54
CA ALA A 32 12.03 2.26 9.94
C ALA A 32 12.44 3.16 8.77
N ASP A 33 13.23 2.62 7.84
CA ASP A 33 13.72 3.31 6.65
C ASP A 33 12.87 3.03 5.39
N PHE A 34 11.62 2.63 5.58
CA PHE A 34 10.67 2.37 4.51
C PHE A 34 10.62 3.52 3.51
N VAL A 35 10.53 3.17 2.20
CA VAL A 35 10.44 4.15 1.11
C VAL A 35 9.16 3.90 0.32
N PHE A 36 8.44 4.96 0.02
CA PHE A 36 7.20 4.91 -0.76
C PHE A 36 7.34 5.75 -2.03
N ASP A 37 7.01 5.15 -3.17
CA ASP A 37 7.01 5.81 -4.46
C ASP A 37 5.67 5.65 -5.16
N ALA A 38 5.10 6.77 -5.63
CA ALA A 38 3.88 6.77 -6.44
C ALA A 38 4.01 7.90 -7.48
N GLY A 39 4.59 7.59 -8.64
CA GLY A 39 4.89 8.58 -9.67
C GLY A 39 5.83 9.68 -9.17
N PRO A 40 5.39 10.96 -9.17
CA PRO A 40 6.22 12.06 -8.67
C PRO A 40 6.34 12.10 -7.14
N VAL A 41 5.51 11.33 -6.43
CA VAL A 41 5.55 11.30 -4.96
C VAL A 41 6.63 10.33 -4.51
N HIS A 42 7.56 10.81 -3.68
CA HIS A 42 8.61 10.01 -3.09
C HIS A 42 8.71 10.37 -1.61
N ILE A 43 8.55 9.36 -0.75
CA ILE A 43 8.56 9.57 0.69
C ILE A 43 9.59 8.63 1.31
N GLU A 44 10.54 9.16 2.05
CA GLU A 44 11.54 8.39 2.76
C GLU A 44 11.26 8.37 4.26
N GLY A 45 11.25 7.18 4.82
CA GLY A 45 11.03 6.97 6.25
C GLY A 45 9.61 6.58 6.59
N ARG A 46 9.50 5.60 7.48
CA ARG A 46 8.21 5.07 7.92
C ARG A 46 7.33 6.14 8.54
N GLU A 47 7.88 6.97 9.45
CA GLU A 47 7.10 7.97 10.15
C GLU A 47 6.62 9.08 9.22
N ALA A 48 7.44 9.47 8.24
CA ALA A 48 7.03 10.43 7.23
C ALA A 48 5.88 9.88 6.38
N PHE A 49 5.94 8.61 6.00
CA PHE A 49 4.87 7.96 5.25
C PHE A 49 3.56 7.92 6.06
N LEU A 50 3.64 7.52 7.33
CA LEU A 50 2.46 7.41 8.20
C LEU A 50 1.80 8.76 8.46
N GLY A 51 2.55 9.86 8.41
CA GLY A 51 2.04 11.20 8.59
C GLY A 51 1.58 11.90 7.32
N ALA A 52 1.80 11.31 6.14
CA ALA A 52 1.58 12.00 4.87
C ALA A 52 0.12 12.11 4.46
N SER A 53 -0.65 11.02 4.56
CA SER A 53 -2.06 11.02 4.18
C SER A 53 -2.74 9.77 4.71
N GLU A 54 -4.08 9.86 4.81
CA GLU A 54 -4.90 8.73 5.19
C GLU A 54 -5.73 8.26 4.02
N TRP A 55 -6.01 6.96 3.98
CA TRP A 55 -6.91 6.38 2.99
C TRP A 55 -8.32 6.94 3.23
N PRO A 56 -9.06 7.35 2.17
CA PRO A 56 -10.37 7.98 2.34
C PRO A 56 -11.33 7.11 3.15
N ALA A 57 -12.06 7.76 4.08
CA ALA A 57 -12.92 7.06 5.03
C ALA A 57 -14.05 6.26 4.37
N ARG A 58 -14.52 6.72 3.20
CA ARG A 58 -15.61 6.05 2.49
C ARG A 58 -15.13 5.11 1.40
N ALA A 59 -13.82 4.98 1.22
CA ALA A 59 -13.27 4.12 0.18
C ALA A 59 -13.52 2.65 0.50
N THR A 60 -13.91 1.90 -0.53
CA THR A 60 -13.97 0.45 -0.48
C THR A 60 -12.94 -0.10 -1.44
N THR A 61 -12.24 -1.15 -1.03
CA THR A 61 -11.10 -1.67 -1.78
C THR A 61 -11.26 -3.17 -1.98
N THR A 62 -10.99 -3.62 -3.21
CA THR A 62 -11.04 -5.03 -3.57
C THR A 62 -9.69 -5.46 -4.13
N LEU A 63 -9.10 -6.49 -3.55
CA LEU A 63 -7.88 -7.11 -4.08
C LEU A 63 -8.28 -8.06 -5.21
N HIS A 64 -7.89 -7.73 -6.45
CA HIS A 64 -8.24 -8.52 -7.63
C HIS A 64 -7.25 -9.63 -7.91
N ALA A 65 -5.97 -9.38 -7.69
CA ALA A 65 -4.92 -10.36 -7.96
C ALA A 65 -3.74 -10.12 -7.06
N GLU A 66 -3.04 -11.18 -6.73
CA GLU A 66 -1.85 -11.13 -5.90
C GLU A 66 -0.83 -12.12 -6.43
N ALA A 67 0.44 -11.76 -6.36
CA ALA A 67 1.53 -12.62 -6.75
C ALA A 67 2.71 -12.39 -5.81
N TYR A 68 3.44 -13.45 -5.51
CA TYR A 68 4.54 -13.41 -4.56
C TYR A 68 5.71 -14.20 -5.11
N ASP A 69 6.91 -13.63 -5.00
CA ASP A 69 8.14 -14.27 -5.47
C ASP A 69 9.30 -13.85 -4.57
N GLY A 70 9.72 -14.73 -3.68
CA GLY A 70 10.79 -14.43 -2.73
C GLY A 70 10.42 -13.25 -1.84
N GLU A 71 11.20 -12.18 -1.94
CA GLU A 71 10.99 -10.94 -1.18
C GLU A 71 9.97 -10.00 -1.84
N HIS A 72 9.46 -10.34 -3.02
CA HIS A 72 8.59 -9.47 -3.80
C HIS A 72 7.12 -9.84 -3.64
N ALA A 73 6.27 -8.82 -3.46
CA ALA A 73 4.83 -8.97 -3.44
C ALA A 73 4.20 -7.99 -4.42
N PHE A 74 3.19 -8.46 -5.15
CA PHE A 74 2.47 -7.64 -6.11
C PHE A 74 0.99 -7.76 -5.85
N HIS A 75 0.31 -6.63 -5.68
CA HIS A 75 -1.14 -6.56 -5.49
C HIS A 75 -1.76 -5.72 -6.59
N LEU A 76 -2.76 -6.27 -7.27
CA LEU A 76 -3.61 -5.50 -8.18
C LEU A 76 -4.93 -5.28 -7.46
N TYR A 77 -5.31 -4.03 -7.22
CA TYR A 77 -6.53 -3.71 -6.50
C TYR A 77 -7.36 -2.66 -7.22
N GLU A 78 -8.63 -2.63 -6.87
CA GLU A 78 -9.56 -1.60 -7.29
C GLU A 78 -10.14 -0.94 -6.05
N ALA A 79 -10.29 0.37 -6.08
CA ALA A 79 -10.90 1.11 -4.99
C ALA A 79 -11.93 2.10 -5.52
N VAL A 80 -12.98 2.30 -4.74
CA VAL A 80 -14.07 3.21 -5.08
C VAL A 80 -14.26 4.19 -3.93
N ASN A 81 -14.28 5.48 -4.24
CA ASN A 81 -14.57 6.55 -3.30
C ASN A 81 -15.64 7.45 -3.90
N GLY A 82 -16.89 7.27 -3.47
CA GLY A 82 -18.02 7.92 -4.11
C GLY A 82 -18.17 7.45 -5.55
N MET A 83 -18.08 8.38 -6.51
CA MET A 83 -18.16 8.07 -7.94
C MET A 83 -16.78 7.87 -8.58
N THR A 84 -15.71 8.04 -7.81
CA THR A 84 -14.34 7.90 -8.31
C THR A 84 -13.85 6.47 -8.11
N ARG A 85 -13.34 5.88 -9.18
CA ARG A 85 -12.83 4.51 -9.18
C ARG A 85 -11.40 4.51 -9.68
N ILE A 86 -10.54 3.76 -9.00
CA ILE A 86 -9.16 3.55 -9.44
C ILE A 86 -8.83 2.07 -9.50
N ARG A 87 -7.89 1.72 -10.36
CA ARG A 87 -7.27 0.41 -10.40
C ARG A 87 -5.76 0.61 -10.42
N SER A 88 -5.08 0.02 -9.47
CA SER A 88 -3.64 0.25 -9.26
C SER A 88 -2.94 -1.05 -8.94
N ALA A 89 -1.65 -1.10 -9.23
CA ALA A 89 -0.77 -2.18 -8.81
C ALA A 89 0.20 -1.64 -7.77
N GLU A 90 0.45 -2.41 -6.74
CA GLU A 90 1.44 -2.09 -5.72
C GLU A 90 2.50 -3.17 -5.66
N HIS A 91 3.76 -2.76 -5.73
CA HIS A 91 4.90 -3.65 -5.58
C HIS A 91 5.55 -3.39 -4.23
N LEU A 92 5.63 -4.43 -3.41
CA LEU A 92 6.25 -4.38 -2.10
C LEU A 92 7.52 -5.22 -2.09
N VAL A 93 8.52 -4.75 -1.37
CA VAL A 93 9.71 -5.56 -1.05
C VAL A 93 9.71 -5.82 0.46
N VAL A 94 9.78 -7.09 0.81
CA VAL A 94 9.76 -7.56 2.20
C VAL A 94 11.12 -8.17 2.55
N ARG A 95 11.79 -7.65 3.56
CA ARG A 95 13.10 -8.15 4.03
C ARG A 95 13.11 -8.23 5.53
N ASP A 96 13.64 -9.32 6.06
CA ASP A 96 13.81 -9.52 7.51
C ASP A 96 12.54 -9.25 8.30
N GLY A 97 11.39 -9.67 7.75
CA GLY A 97 10.10 -9.59 8.43
C GLY A 97 9.37 -8.26 8.32
N THR A 98 9.92 -7.28 7.59
CA THR A 98 9.29 -5.98 7.41
C THR A 98 9.29 -5.55 5.95
N ILE A 99 8.35 -4.65 5.60
CA ILE A 99 8.27 -4.08 4.27
C ILE A 99 9.26 -2.92 4.17
N THR A 100 10.20 -3.02 3.24
CA THR A 100 11.24 -2.00 3.07
C THR A 100 10.88 -0.96 2.02
N SER A 101 10.01 -1.30 1.06
CA SER A 101 9.59 -0.35 0.03
C SER A 101 8.23 -0.70 -0.54
N SER A 102 7.55 0.33 -1.04
CA SER A 102 6.31 0.22 -1.80
C SER A 102 6.39 1.12 -3.01
N GLU A 103 5.96 0.60 -4.15
CA GLU A 103 5.81 1.37 -5.38
C GLU A 103 4.41 1.18 -5.93
N ILE A 104 3.72 2.29 -6.18
CA ILE A 104 2.37 2.26 -6.77
C ILE A 104 2.47 2.61 -8.25
N VAL A 105 1.87 1.78 -9.08
CA VAL A 105 1.79 1.98 -10.53
C VAL A 105 0.32 2.05 -10.92
N GLY A 106 -0.04 3.10 -11.67
CA GLY A 106 -1.41 3.32 -12.09
C GLY A 106 -1.59 4.71 -12.70
N ASP A 107 -2.84 5.09 -12.91
CA ASP A 107 -3.17 6.44 -13.38
C ASP A 107 -3.10 7.41 -12.21
N LEU A 108 -2.06 8.23 -12.18
CA LEU A 108 -1.83 9.18 -11.08
C LEU A 108 -2.90 10.25 -10.99
N ALA A 109 -3.40 10.75 -12.12
CA ALA A 109 -4.47 11.75 -12.12
C ALA A 109 -5.74 11.18 -11.51
N ALA A 110 -6.09 9.94 -11.85
CA ALA A 110 -7.22 9.24 -11.25
C ALA A 110 -7.00 9.01 -9.76
N PHE A 111 -5.78 8.63 -9.36
CA PHE A 111 -5.44 8.43 -7.96
C PHE A 111 -5.59 9.72 -7.15
N GLN A 112 -5.09 10.85 -7.67
CA GLN A 112 -5.23 12.15 -7.02
C GLN A 112 -6.69 12.56 -6.87
N ALA A 113 -7.50 12.35 -7.91
CA ALA A 113 -8.94 12.64 -7.86
C ALA A 113 -9.65 11.75 -6.83
N PHE A 114 -9.26 10.49 -6.74
CA PHE A 114 -9.79 9.54 -5.77
C PHE A 114 -9.51 10.00 -4.32
N MET A 115 -8.28 10.39 -4.04
CA MET A 115 -7.89 10.85 -2.70
C MET A 115 -8.61 12.14 -2.33
N ALA A 116 -8.83 13.04 -3.29
CA ALA A 116 -9.47 14.33 -3.05
C ALA A 116 -11.00 14.24 -2.94
N ALA A 117 -11.61 13.17 -3.42
CA ALA A 117 -13.06 12.99 -3.42
C ALA A 117 -13.64 12.68 -2.03
N GLY A 118 -12.77 12.32 -1.10
CA GLY A 118 -13.17 12.01 0.26
C GLY A 118 -13.56 13.22 1.05
#